data_ce970459eb140592eb520ccfb23d127e
#
_entry.id   ce970459eb140592eb520ccfb23d127e
#
_cell.length_a   1.000
_cell.length_b   1.000
_cell.length_c   1.000
_cell.angle_alpha   90.00
_cell.angle_beta   90.00
_cell.angle_gamma   90.00
#
_symmetry.space_group_name_H-M   'P 1'
#
loop_
_entity.id
_entity.type
_entity.pdbx_description
1 polymer ?
#
loop_
_entity_poly.entity_id
_entity_poly.type
_entity_poly.pdbx_seq_one_letter_code
_entity_poly.pdbx_strand_id
1 'polypeptide(L)'
;VTFVDTNVVMYAVGRAHPLKEDARRFFEEAVRGRSLLATSAAVVQELLHAYLPVARVETLDAALELVEARVETVWSVEAEDVRLARALVRSHAALGARDLLHLACCRRRGVDTIKTFDRPLAAAFRRR
;
A
#
# COMPACT_ATOMS: atom_id res chain seq x y z
N VAL A 1 -1.15 8.31 -11.13
CA VAL A 1 -1.58 7.20 -10.25
C VAL A 1 -0.63 7.08 -9.07
N THR A 2 -1.19 6.96 -7.88
CA THR A 2 -0.43 6.75 -6.65
C THR A 2 -0.78 5.38 -6.06
N PHE A 3 0.24 4.57 -5.79
CA PHE A 3 0.06 3.31 -5.08
C PHE A 3 -0.09 3.59 -3.57
N VAL A 4 -1.06 2.93 -2.95
CA VAL A 4 -1.36 3.11 -1.52
C VAL A 4 -0.88 1.89 -0.75
N ASP A 5 0.05 2.10 0.19
CA ASP A 5 0.58 1.04 1.03
C ASP A 5 -0.39 0.68 2.16
N THR A 6 -0.26 -0.53 2.67
CA THR A 6 -1.10 -1.09 3.73
C THR A 6 -1.18 -0.19 4.96
N ASN A 7 -0.05 0.38 5.41
CA ASN A 7 -0.02 1.19 6.63
C ASN A 7 -0.88 2.46 6.52
N VAL A 8 -1.03 3.02 5.34
CA VAL A 8 -1.86 4.22 5.14
C VAL A 8 -3.32 3.90 5.42
N VAL A 9 -3.81 2.77 4.92
CA VAL A 9 -5.17 2.29 5.20
C VAL A 9 -5.33 2.00 6.69
N MET A 10 -4.35 1.31 7.29
CA MET A 10 -4.41 0.93 8.70
C MET A 10 -4.48 2.14 9.64
N TYR A 11 -3.66 3.17 9.39
CA TYR A 11 -3.72 4.38 10.22
C TYR A 11 -5.04 5.15 10.02
N ALA A 12 -5.56 5.17 8.81
CA ALA A 12 -6.82 5.88 8.52
C ALA A 12 -8.01 5.31 9.32
N VAL A 13 -8.07 3.99 9.51
CA VAL A 13 -9.19 3.32 10.21
C VAL A 13 -8.86 2.93 11.65
N GLY A 14 -7.62 3.14 12.09
CA GLY A 14 -7.12 2.67 13.38
C GLY A 14 -7.47 3.59 14.55
N ARG A 15 -6.80 3.32 15.67
CA ARG A 15 -6.91 4.12 16.89
C ARG A 15 -6.32 5.52 16.70
N ALA A 16 -6.59 6.43 17.63
CA ALA A 16 -5.96 7.73 17.66
C ALA A 16 -4.42 7.57 17.62
N HIS A 17 -3.80 8.24 16.65
CA HIS A 17 -2.36 8.18 16.41
C HIS A 17 -1.95 9.43 15.62
N PRO A 18 -0.74 9.97 15.81
CA PRO A 18 -0.32 11.15 15.04
C PRO A 18 -0.45 11.01 13.52
N LEU A 19 -0.25 9.80 12.98
CA LEU A 19 -0.35 9.55 11.54
C LEU A 19 -1.77 9.34 11.03
N LYS A 20 -2.76 9.21 11.92
CA LYS A 20 -4.15 9.01 11.51
C LYS A 20 -4.68 10.20 10.71
N GLU A 21 -4.42 11.41 11.17
CA GLU A 21 -4.84 12.63 10.47
C GLU A 21 -4.16 12.73 9.09
N ASP A 22 -2.87 12.42 9.02
CA ASP A 22 -2.16 12.43 7.73
C ASP A 22 -2.74 11.41 6.75
N ALA A 23 -3.04 10.21 7.23
CA ALA A 23 -3.65 9.17 6.39
C ALA A 23 -5.03 9.59 5.88
N ARG A 24 -5.87 10.11 6.76
CA ARG A 24 -7.22 10.56 6.38
C ARG A 24 -7.16 11.72 5.41
N ARG A 25 -6.29 12.68 5.66
CA ARG A 25 -6.09 13.82 4.77
C ARG A 25 -5.64 13.40 3.38
N PHE A 26 -4.77 12.42 3.30
CA PHE A 26 -4.33 11.88 2.02
C PHE A 26 -5.51 11.40 1.17
N PHE A 27 -6.42 10.62 1.75
CA PHE A 27 -7.59 10.13 1.01
C PHE A 27 -8.55 11.26 0.64
N GLU A 28 -8.75 12.22 1.54
CA GLU A 28 -9.61 13.37 1.26
C GLU A 28 -9.05 14.24 0.13
N GLU A 29 -7.76 14.49 0.13
CA GLU A 29 -7.09 15.26 -0.92
C GLU A 29 -7.12 14.54 -2.27
N ALA A 30 -7.02 13.22 -2.27
CA ALA A 30 -7.14 12.43 -3.50
C ALA A 30 -8.53 12.60 -4.12
N VAL A 31 -9.57 12.59 -3.30
CA VAL A 31 -10.94 12.83 -3.78
C VAL A 31 -11.09 14.22 -4.37
N ARG A 32 -10.63 15.25 -3.65
CA ARG A 32 -10.72 16.63 -4.11
C ARG A 32 -9.93 16.89 -5.40
N GLY A 33 -8.73 16.35 -5.47
CA GLY A 33 -7.86 16.50 -6.63
C GLY A 33 -8.16 15.53 -7.77
N ARG A 34 -9.13 14.63 -7.59
CA ARG A 34 -9.46 13.58 -8.54
C ARG A 34 -8.24 12.73 -8.91
N SER A 35 -7.34 12.53 -7.94
CA SER A 35 -6.16 11.70 -8.12
C SER A 35 -6.55 10.24 -8.13
N LEU A 36 -5.99 9.50 -9.09
CA LEU A 36 -6.24 8.07 -9.18
C LEU A 36 -5.34 7.32 -8.20
N LEU A 37 -5.95 6.44 -7.42
CA LEU A 37 -5.24 5.59 -6.47
C LEU A 37 -5.30 4.15 -6.95
N ALA A 38 -4.21 3.43 -6.72
CA ALA A 38 -4.12 2.00 -6.98
C ALA A 38 -3.53 1.29 -5.78
N THR A 39 -3.83 0.03 -5.64
CA THR A 39 -3.15 -0.85 -4.70
C THR A 39 -3.12 -2.26 -5.30
N SER A 40 -2.72 -3.25 -4.53
CA SER A 40 -2.66 -4.62 -5.03
C SER A 40 -3.38 -5.58 -4.11
N ALA A 41 -3.65 -6.78 -4.62
CA ALA A 41 -4.19 -7.86 -3.81
C ALA A 41 -3.28 -8.22 -2.64
N ALA A 42 -1.98 -7.97 -2.75
CA ALA A 42 -1.04 -8.19 -1.64
C ALA A 42 -1.33 -7.26 -0.46
N VAL A 43 -1.67 -5.99 -0.71
CA VAL A 43 -2.08 -5.05 0.34
C VAL A 43 -3.36 -5.53 1.02
N VAL A 44 -4.33 -5.96 0.25
CA VAL A 44 -5.60 -6.48 0.81
C VAL A 44 -5.34 -7.70 1.69
N GLN A 45 -4.47 -8.60 1.24
CA GLN A 45 -4.07 -9.77 2.04
C GLN A 45 -3.35 -9.37 3.33
N GLU A 46 -2.50 -8.33 3.27
CA GLU A 46 -1.83 -7.82 4.48
C GLU A 46 -2.83 -7.27 5.50
N LEU A 47 -3.91 -6.64 5.06
CA LEU A 47 -4.97 -6.19 5.96
C LEU A 47 -5.64 -7.36 6.68
N LEU A 48 -5.96 -8.43 5.95
CA LEU A 48 -6.49 -9.66 6.57
C LEU A 48 -5.49 -10.22 7.59
N HIS A 49 -4.22 -10.28 7.21
CA HIS A 49 -3.17 -10.81 8.09
C HIS A 49 -2.99 -9.98 9.36
N ALA A 50 -3.18 -8.67 9.27
CA ALA A 50 -3.02 -7.77 10.42
C ALA A 50 -4.18 -7.92 11.43
N TYR A 51 -5.41 -8.07 10.96
CA TYR A 51 -6.59 -7.98 11.82
C TYR A 51 -7.21 -9.32 12.23
N LEU A 52 -7.14 -10.35 11.38
CA LEU A 52 -7.75 -11.64 11.70
C LEU A 52 -7.11 -12.33 12.92
N PRO A 53 -5.77 -12.36 13.06
CA PRO A 53 -5.16 -13.02 14.21
C PRO A 53 -5.52 -12.40 15.56
N VAL A 54 -5.91 -11.13 15.57
CA VAL A 54 -6.30 -10.40 16.79
C VAL A 54 -7.82 -10.18 16.89
N ALA A 55 -8.58 -10.86 16.05
CA ALA A 55 -10.05 -10.85 16.03
C ALA A 55 -10.64 -9.43 15.88
N ARG A 56 -10.00 -8.57 15.12
CA ARG A 56 -10.46 -7.20 14.88
C ARG A 56 -11.21 -7.09 13.54
N VAL A 57 -12.29 -7.85 13.45
CA VAL A 57 -13.06 -7.97 12.20
C VAL A 57 -13.73 -6.65 11.80
N GLU A 58 -14.22 -5.88 12.77
CA GLU A 58 -14.87 -4.60 12.46
C GLU A 58 -13.88 -3.59 11.88
N THR A 59 -12.64 -3.56 12.40
CA THR A 59 -11.58 -2.70 11.85
C THR A 59 -11.18 -3.18 10.46
N LEU A 60 -11.10 -4.48 10.26
CA LEU A 60 -10.83 -5.05 8.94
C LEU A 60 -11.90 -4.63 7.94
N ASP A 61 -13.17 -4.73 8.30
CA ASP A 61 -14.27 -4.33 7.43
C ASP A 61 -14.17 -2.85 7.06
N ALA A 62 -13.85 -1.98 8.03
CA ALA A 62 -13.66 -0.57 7.77
C ALA A 62 -12.49 -0.33 6.80
N ALA A 63 -11.40 -1.07 6.95
CA ALA A 63 -10.25 -0.98 6.04
C ALA A 63 -10.62 -1.40 4.62
N LEU A 64 -11.34 -2.51 4.47
CA LEU A 64 -11.78 -3.01 3.17
C LEU A 64 -12.76 -2.03 2.50
N GLU A 65 -13.67 -1.45 3.27
CA GLU A 65 -14.61 -0.43 2.76
C GLU A 65 -13.85 0.82 2.28
N LEU A 66 -12.83 1.24 3.01
CA LEU A 66 -12.02 2.38 2.60
C LEU A 66 -11.32 2.11 1.27
N VAL A 67 -10.70 0.95 1.13
CA VAL A 67 -10.07 0.56 -0.14
C VAL A 67 -11.10 0.56 -1.27
N GLU A 68 -12.24 -0.08 -1.05
CA GLU A 68 -13.28 -0.16 -2.08
C GLU A 68 -13.82 1.21 -2.48
N ALA A 69 -13.95 2.13 -1.52
CA ALA A 69 -14.51 3.45 -1.77
C ALA A 69 -13.51 4.43 -2.41
N ARG A 70 -12.21 4.27 -2.17
CA ARG A 70 -11.22 5.28 -2.54
C ARG A 70 -10.19 4.83 -3.58
N VAL A 71 -9.99 3.53 -3.75
CA VAL A 71 -8.97 3.00 -4.66
C VAL A 71 -9.67 2.51 -5.92
N GLU A 72 -9.31 3.08 -7.05
CA GLU A 72 -9.95 2.76 -8.34
C GLU A 72 -9.53 1.39 -8.86
N THR A 73 -8.29 0.98 -8.60
CA THR A 73 -7.77 -0.27 -9.15
C THR A 73 -7.04 -1.07 -8.07
N VAL A 74 -7.42 -2.32 -7.93
CA VAL A 74 -6.70 -3.29 -7.11
C VAL A 74 -6.07 -4.30 -8.08
N TRP A 75 -4.74 -4.27 -8.18
CA TRP A 75 -4.01 -5.14 -9.11
C TRP A 75 -3.95 -6.57 -8.59
N SER A 76 -4.08 -7.52 -9.51
CA SER A 76 -3.68 -8.90 -9.22
C SER A 76 -2.18 -8.98 -9.03
N VAL A 77 -1.71 -9.85 -8.16
CA VAL A 77 -0.29 -10.18 -8.05
C VAL A 77 0.01 -11.33 -8.99
N GLU A 78 0.93 -11.10 -9.92
CA GLU A 78 1.30 -12.07 -10.94
C GLU A 78 2.65 -12.69 -10.64
N ALA A 79 2.94 -13.84 -11.23
CA ALA A 79 4.23 -14.51 -11.06
C ALA A 79 5.40 -13.59 -11.45
N GLU A 80 5.22 -12.77 -12.49
CA GLU A 80 6.23 -11.81 -12.96
C GLU A 80 6.55 -10.75 -11.93
N ASP A 81 5.56 -10.35 -11.12
CA ASP A 81 5.78 -9.41 -10.00
C ASP A 81 6.75 -10.00 -8.99
N VAL A 82 6.55 -11.26 -8.65
CA VAL A 82 7.41 -11.96 -7.68
C VAL A 82 8.82 -12.17 -8.24
N ARG A 83 8.93 -12.52 -9.51
CA ARG A 83 10.25 -12.67 -10.16
C ARG A 83 11.01 -11.34 -10.16
N LEU A 84 10.34 -10.25 -10.47
CA LEU A 84 10.98 -8.92 -10.41
C LEU A 84 11.39 -8.57 -8.98
N ALA A 85 10.54 -8.86 -8.00
CA ALA A 85 10.88 -8.64 -6.59
C ALA A 85 12.18 -9.35 -6.22
N ARG A 86 12.34 -10.60 -6.67
CA ARG A 86 13.60 -11.37 -6.46
C ARG A 86 14.80 -10.69 -7.11
N ALA A 87 14.62 -10.15 -8.30
CA ALA A 87 15.69 -9.46 -9.01
C ALA A 87 16.11 -8.15 -8.33
N LEU A 88 15.20 -7.52 -7.58
CA LEU A 88 15.45 -6.24 -6.91
C LEU A 88 16.15 -6.36 -5.55
N VAL A 89 16.35 -7.58 -5.05
CA VAL A 89 16.86 -7.81 -3.69
C VAL A 89 18.21 -7.11 -3.46
N ARG A 90 19.16 -7.25 -4.40
CA ARG A 90 20.51 -6.69 -4.22
C ARG A 90 20.54 -5.17 -4.26
N SER A 91 19.74 -4.55 -5.13
CA SER A 91 19.71 -3.11 -5.28
C SER A 91 18.86 -2.42 -4.20
N HIS A 92 18.05 -3.17 -3.45
CA HIS A 92 17.16 -2.66 -2.41
C HIS A 92 17.29 -3.50 -1.13
N ALA A 93 18.50 -3.61 -0.60
CA ALA A 93 18.82 -4.47 0.55
C ALA A 93 18.04 -4.10 1.82
N ALA A 94 17.55 -2.87 1.94
CA ALA A 94 16.79 -2.43 3.10
C ALA A 94 15.34 -2.94 3.09
N LEU A 95 14.84 -3.48 1.96
CA LEU A 95 13.45 -3.91 1.84
C LEU A 95 13.29 -5.40 2.12
N GLY A 96 12.24 -5.73 2.89
CA GLY A 96 11.80 -7.11 3.05
C GLY A 96 10.94 -7.58 1.87
N ALA A 97 10.51 -8.83 1.93
CA ALA A 97 9.79 -9.47 0.83
C ALA A 97 8.51 -8.74 0.42
N ARG A 98 7.72 -8.28 1.38
CA ARG A 98 6.45 -7.58 1.09
C ARG A 98 6.71 -6.25 0.38
N ASP A 99 7.67 -5.47 0.85
CA ASP A 99 7.98 -4.17 0.27
C ASP A 99 8.61 -4.32 -1.12
N LEU A 100 9.45 -5.33 -1.31
CA LEU A 100 9.99 -5.67 -2.63
C LEU A 100 8.88 -6.01 -3.62
N LEU A 101 7.85 -6.73 -3.15
CA LEU A 101 6.71 -7.07 -4.00
C LEU A 101 5.93 -5.82 -4.38
N HIS A 102 5.68 -4.90 -3.44
CA HIS A 102 5.01 -3.64 -3.73
C HIS A 102 5.79 -2.82 -4.76
N LEU A 103 7.10 -2.71 -4.58
CA LEU A 103 7.96 -2.01 -5.54
C LEU A 103 7.90 -2.66 -6.92
N ALA A 104 7.98 -3.98 -6.99
CA ALA A 104 7.92 -4.72 -8.25
C ALA A 104 6.57 -4.54 -8.95
N CYS A 105 5.47 -4.64 -8.23
CA CYS A 105 4.14 -4.43 -8.79
C CYS A 105 4.02 -3.04 -9.42
N CYS A 106 4.52 -2.02 -8.74
CA CYS A 106 4.49 -0.66 -9.24
C CYS A 106 5.38 -0.48 -10.48
N ARG A 107 6.59 -1.01 -10.45
CA ARG A 107 7.52 -0.87 -11.58
C ARG A 107 7.01 -1.55 -12.84
N ARG A 108 6.43 -2.73 -12.71
CA ARG A 108 5.86 -3.42 -13.87
C ARG A 108 4.68 -2.66 -14.50
N ARG A 109 4.02 -1.83 -13.74
CA ARG A 109 2.85 -1.06 -14.20
C ARG A 109 3.15 0.41 -14.48
N GLY A 110 4.43 0.79 -14.39
CA GLY A 110 4.83 2.17 -14.66
C GLY A 110 4.37 3.17 -13.61
N VAL A 111 4.09 2.73 -12.40
CA VAL A 111 3.68 3.60 -11.29
C VAL A 111 4.89 3.93 -10.43
N ASP A 112 5.25 5.19 -10.37
CA ASP A 112 6.45 5.66 -9.66
C ASP A 112 6.17 6.52 -8.44
N THR A 113 4.90 6.65 -8.06
CA THR A 113 4.47 7.41 -6.90
C THR A 113 3.79 6.49 -5.89
N ILE A 114 4.23 6.58 -4.63
CA ILE A 114 3.65 5.81 -3.53
C ILE A 114 3.28 6.72 -2.37
N LYS A 115 2.18 6.38 -1.69
CA LYS A 115 1.90 6.88 -0.35
C LYS A 115 2.18 5.77 0.64
N THR A 116 3.14 5.98 1.52
CA THR A 116 3.52 5.06 2.57
C THR A 116 4.12 5.84 3.74
N PHE A 117 4.01 5.27 4.94
CA PHE A 117 4.71 5.78 6.12
C PHE A 117 6.00 5.01 6.41
N ASP A 118 6.33 4.03 5.58
CA ASP A 118 7.57 3.26 5.67
C ASP A 118 8.68 4.01 4.93
N ARG A 119 9.67 4.52 5.67
CA ARG A 119 10.73 5.34 5.10
C ARG A 119 11.62 4.59 4.09
N PRO A 120 12.06 3.35 4.36
CA PRO A 120 12.84 2.61 3.36
C PRO A 120 12.08 2.37 2.06
N LEU A 121 10.79 2.05 2.14
CA LEU A 121 9.99 1.85 0.94
C LEU A 121 9.81 3.16 0.15
N ALA A 122 9.51 4.26 0.83
CA ALA A 122 9.40 5.56 0.19
C ALA A 122 10.71 5.95 -0.51
N ALA A 123 11.85 5.69 0.14
CA ALA A 123 13.16 5.97 -0.44
C ALA A 123 13.43 5.14 -1.70
N ALA A 124 12.97 3.88 -1.74
CA ALA A 124 13.14 3.01 -2.90
C ALA A 124 12.43 3.57 -4.15
N PHE A 125 11.30 4.24 -3.97
CA PHE A 125 10.56 4.84 -5.09
C PHE A 125 11.27 6.07 -5.67
N ARG A 126 12.13 6.72 -4.91
CA ARG A 126 12.95 7.84 -5.40
C ARG A 126 14.22 7.39 -6.12
N ARG A 127 14.60 6.12 -5.99
CA ARG A 127 15.79 5.52 -6.63
C ARG A 127 15.36 4.80 -7.90
N ARG A 128 15.94 5.20 -9.00
CA ARG A 128 15.66 4.60 -10.31
C ARG A 128 16.78 3.68 -10.77
#